data_854dd3872e8b5e6d7f183ade736d8c5b
#
_entry.id   854dd3872e8b5e6d7f183ade736d8c5b
#
_cell.length_a   1.000
_cell.length_b   1.000
_cell.length_c   1.000
_cell.angle_alpha   90.00
_cell.angle_beta   90.00
_cell.angle_gamma   90.00
#
_symmetry.space_group_name_H-M   'P 1'
#
loop_
_entity.id
_entity.type
_entity.pdbx_description
1 polymer ?
#
loop_
_entity_poly.entity_id
_entity_poly.type
_entity_poly.pdbx_seq_one_letter_code
_entity_poly.pdbx_strand_id
1 'polypeptide(L)'
;MRWILFTLLPCLITAVAAAQEKGRDFRFTKVDLDKVPAGWKAERTGKGNGSVWKIAKDDTAPSKSGLVLCQTAASPPSLFNLCVAQDTSYQDVEVIVAFKANKGEKDQGGGIVWRYQDADNYYVARMNPLEDNFRVYKVVAGKRSPQFQDAETVVKTGEWHTLKIKMIGDHIECFLDGKKHLDVNDASISKAGKVGLWTKADAQTSFDHFRVRDLKK
;
A
#
# COMPACT_ATOMS: atom_id res chain seq x y z
N MET A 1 -32.07 68.94 -0.90
CA MET A 1 -31.61 67.82 -0.10
C MET A 1 -31.91 66.54 -0.87
N ARG A 2 -30.89 65.88 -1.48
CA ARG A 2 -31.02 64.66 -2.28
C ARG A 2 -30.54 63.49 -1.40
N TRP A 3 -31.46 62.58 -1.07
CA TRP A 3 -31.12 61.35 -0.36
C TRP A 3 -30.63 60.30 -1.34
N ILE A 4 -29.37 59.83 -1.13
CA ILE A 4 -28.78 58.73 -1.89
C ILE A 4 -29.06 57.47 -1.08
N LEU A 5 -29.91 56.57 -1.62
CA LEU A 5 -30.10 55.24 -1.10
C LEU A 5 -28.93 54.34 -1.52
N PHE A 6 -28.16 53.87 -0.56
CA PHE A 6 -27.21 52.79 -0.77
C PHE A 6 -27.92 51.43 -0.65
N THR A 7 -28.07 50.75 -1.76
CA THR A 7 -28.53 49.34 -1.74
C THR A 7 -27.33 48.43 -1.47
N LEU A 8 -27.32 47.80 -0.29
CA LEU A 8 -26.37 46.73 0.04
C LEU A 8 -26.83 45.45 -0.67
N LEU A 9 -25.98 45.01 -1.63
CA LEU A 9 -26.14 43.71 -2.27
C LEU A 9 -25.56 42.63 -1.35
N PRO A 10 -26.34 41.61 -0.93
CA PRO A 10 -25.79 40.51 -0.10
C PRO A 10 -24.86 39.62 -0.97
N CYS A 11 -23.59 39.58 -0.59
CA CYS A 11 -22.63 38.65 -1.16
C CYS A 11 -22.98 37.20 -0.67
N LEU A 12 -23.58 36.42 -1.54
CA LEU A 12 -23.77 34.97 -1.26
C LEU A 12 -22.41 34.28 -1.31
N ILE A 13 -21.86 33.99 -0.14
CA ILE A 13 -20.70 33.10 -0.01
C ILE A 13 -21.23 31.68 -0.14
N THR A 14 -21.12 31.08 -1.32
CA THR A 14 -21.35 29.65 -1.52
C THR A 14 -20.18 28.90 -0.89
N ALA A 15 -20.41 28.33 0.30
CA ALA A 15 -19.48 27.39 0.90
C ALA A 15 -19.46 26.13 0.03
N VAL A 16 -18.40 25.95 -0.74
CA VAL A 16 -18.10 24.67 -1.40
C VAL A 16 -17.73 23.71 -0.28
N ALA A 17 -18.67 22.84 0.09
CA ALA A 17 -18.38 21.72 0.98
C ALA A 17 -17.36 20.81 0.27
N ALA A 18 -16.11 20.85 0.71
CA ALA A 18 -15.11 19.86 0.28
C ALA A 18 -15.64 18.47 0.65
N ALA A 19 -15.92 17.64 -0.34
CA ALA A 19 -16.29 16.26 -0.12
C ALA A 19 -15.17 15.63 0.72
N GLN A 20 -15.50 15.20 1.93
CA GLN A 20 -14.55 14.57 2.84
C GLN A 20 -14.13 13.25 2.19
N GLU A 21 -12.92 13.17 1.69
CA GLU A 21 -12.37 11.98 1.05
C GLU A 21 -12.48 10.80 2.02
N LYS A 22 -13.24 9.78 1.62
CA LYS A 22 -13.60 8.65 2.46
C LYS A 22 -12.38 7.73 2.62
N GLY A 23 -11.59 7.96 3.67
CA GLY A 23 -10.44 7.12 4.03
C GLY A 23 -10.87 5.92 4.89
N ARG A 24 -10.19 4.79 4.75
CA ARG A 24 -10.33 3.60 5.59
C ARG A 24 -9.00 3.28 6.26
N ASP A 25 -8.98 3.28 7.60
CA ASP A 25 -7.86 2.82 8.42
C ASP A 25 -8.09 1.35 8.79
N PHE A 26 -7.12 0.50 8.48
CA PHE A 26 -7.14 -0.89 8.91
C PHE A 26 -6.39 -1.01 10.24
N ARG A 27 -7.10 -1.43 11.27
CA ARG A 27 -6.56 -1.60 12.62
C ARG A 27 -6.52 -3.07 12.99
N PHE A 28 -5.42 -3.50 13.55
CA PHE A 28 -5.26 -4.86 14.04
C PHE A 28 -5.60 -4.92 15.53
N THR A 29 -6.22 -6.02 15.95
CA THR A 29 -6.71 -6.20 17.31
C THR A 29 -6.13 -7.47 17.95
N LYS A 30 -6.16 -7.56 19.27
CA LYS A 30 -5.66 -8.73 20.02
C LYS A 30 -6.40 -10.03 19.68
N VAL A 31 -7.64 -9.96 19.21
CA VAL A 31 -8.43 -11.13 18.79
C VAL A 31 -7.86 -11.78 17.52
N ASP A 32 -7.08 -11.05 16.75
CA ASP A 32 -6.42 -11.51 15.53
C ASP A 32 -5.02 -12.06 15.76
N LEU A 33 -4.52 -12.07 17.00
CA LEU A 33 -3.14 -12.48 17.30
C LEU A 33 -2.87 -13.90 16.79
N ASP A 34 -1.70 -14.07 16.18
CA ASP A 34 -1.18 -15.32 15.57
C ASP A 34 -1.99 -15.87 14.38
N LYS A 35 -2.90 -15.10 13.81
CA LYS A 35 -3.65 -15.45 12.59
C LYS A 35 -3.77 -14.28 11.61
N VAL A 36 -4.21 -14.56 10.40
CA VAL A 36 -4.59 -13.54 9.41
C VAL A 36 -5.81 -12.79 9.96
N PRO A 37 -5.81 -11.46 9.99
CA PRO A 37 -6.95 -10.71 10.54
C PRO A 37 -8.22 -10.90 9.70
N ALA A 38 -9.37 -10.76 10.35
CA ALA A 38 -10.66 -10.83 9.69
C ALA A 38 -10.74 -9.81 8.53
N GLY A 39 -11.32 -10.23 7.41
CA GLY A 39 -11.41 -9.42 6.19
C GLY A 39 -10.12 -9.37 5.34
N TRP A 40 -9.08 -10.10 5.73
CA TRP A 40 -7.86 -10.28 4.95
C TRP A 40 -7.70 -11.72 4.49
N LYS A 41 -7.00 -11.93 3.39
CA LYS A 41 -6.68 -13.25 2.86
C LYS A 41 -5.22 -13.36 2.46
N ALA A 42 -4.53 -14.38 2.97
CA ALA A 42 -3.20 -14.74 2.49
C ALA A 42 -3.32 -15.42 1.12
N GLU A 43 -2.58 -14.90 0.16
CA GLU A 43 -2.52 -15.37 -1.22
C GLU A 43 -1.06 -15.46 -1.66
N ARG A 44 -0.80 -15.99 -2.86
CA ARG A 44 0.55 -16.03 -3.44
C ARG A 44 0.52 -16.06 -4.96
N THR A 45 1.51 -15.42 -5.58
CA THR A 45 1.86 -15.65 -6.97
C THR A 45 2.98 -16.68 -7.03
N GLY A 46 2.86 -17.66 -7.91
CA GLY A 46 3.84 -18.73 -8.05
C GLY A 46 3.48 -19.99 -7.28
N LYS A 47 4.36 -21.00 -7.37
CA LYS A 47 4.15 -22.34 -6.80
C LYS A 47 5.04 -22.58 -5.60
N GLY A 48 4.54 -23.33 -4.63
CA GLY A 48 5.29 -23.73 -3.43
C GLY A 48 4.59 -23.35 -2.13
N ASN A 49 5.23 -23.69 -1.02
CA ASN A 49 4.78 -23.30 0.32
C ASN A 49 5.25 -21.90 0.65
N GLY A 50 4.42 -21.14 1.37
CA GLY A 50 4.74 -19.77 1.77
C GLY A 50 3.49 -18.94 2.01
N SER A 51 3.70 -17.64 2.05
CA SER A 51 2.63 -16.66 2.30
C SER A 51 1.92 -16.90 3.64
N VAL A 52 2.72 -16.98 4.70
CA VAL A 52 2.23 -17.12 6.08
C VAL A 52 2.17 -15.73 6.71
N TRP A 53 0.95 -15.25 6.89
CA TRP A 53 0.67 -13.95 7.45
C TRP A 53 -0.04 -14.08 8.79
N LYS A 54 0.33 -13.22 9.74
CA LYS A 54 -0.29 -13.20 11.06
C LYS A 54 -0.14 -11.86 11.73
N ILE A 55 -1.04 -11.57 12.66
CA ILE A 55 -0.84 -10.47 13.61
C ILE A 55 0.19 -10.92 14.66
N ALA A 56 1.17 -10.07 14.89
CA ALA A 56 2.22 -10.26 15.88
C ALA A 56 2.35 -9.03 16.78
N LYS A 57 3.00 -9.21 17.94
CA LYS A 57 3.36 -8.08 18.82
C LYS A 57 4.64 -7.42 18.33
N ASP A 58 4.63 -6.10 18.36
CA ASP A 58 5.82 -5.27 18.11
C ASP A 58 5.67 -3.94 18.87
N ASP A 59 6.40 -3.79 19.96
CA ASP A 59 6.31 -2.61 20.83
C ASP A 59 6.86 -1.34 20.15
N THR A 60 7.55 -1.49 19.02
CA THR A 60 8.02 -0.37 18.17
C THR A 60 7.01 0.06 17.10
N ALA A 61 5.83 -0.58 17.05
CA ALA A 61 4.80 -0.29 16.05
C ALA A 61 4.37 1.18 16.05
N PRO A 62 4.39 1.88 14.90
CA PRO A 62 4.08 3.31 14.81
C PRO A 62 2.68 3.67 15.31
N SER A 63 1.69 2.78 15.17
CA SER A 63 0.31 2.97 15.67
C SER A 63 0.21 2.97 17.18
N LYS A 64 1.28 2.61 17.90
CA LYS A 64 1.28 2.40 19.36
C LYS A 64 0.26 1.34 19.84
N SER A 65 -0.31 0.57 18.94
CA SER A 65 -1.18 -0.57 19.28
C SER A 65 -0.37 -1.74 19.84
N GLY A 66 0.93 -1.80 19.54
CA GLY A 66 1.81 -2.93 19.79
C GLY A 66 1.49 -4.15 18.92
N LEU A 67 0.70 -3.98 17.84
CA LEU A 67 0.24 -5.06 16.95
C LEU A 67 0.53 -4.71 15.49
N VAL A 68 1.10 -5.67 14.76
CA VAL A 68 1.49 -5.51 13.36
C VAL A 68 1.06 -6.72 12.54
N LEU A 69 0.81 -6.54 11.25
CA LEU A 69 0.60 -7.66 10.32
C LEU A 69 1.95 -8.08 9.74
N CYS A 70 2.35 -9.33 9.97
CA CYS A 70 3.66 -9.84 9.57
C CYS A 70 3.53 -10.95 8.53
N GLN A 71 4.38 -10.91 7.50
CA GLN A 71 4.78 -12.08 6.71
C GLN A 71 5.94 -12.78 7.42
N THR A 72 5.84 -14.08 7.67
CA THR A 72 6.79 -14.82 8.51
C THR A 72 7.41 -16.05 7.84
N ALA A 73 6.93 -16.46 6.67
CA ALA A 73 7.46 -17.62 5.96
C ALA A 73 8.76 -17.32 5.21
N ALA A 74 9.65 -18.28 5.19
CA ALA A 74 10.73 -18.36 4.22
C ALA A 74 10.21 -19.11 2.97
N SER A 75 9.87 -18.36 1.93
CA SER A 75 9.30 -18.90 0.70
C SER A 75 10.36 -19.10 -0.38
N PRO A 76 10.10 -19.91 -1.44
CA PRO A 76 11.00 -20.00 -2.59
C PRO A 76 11.26 -18.65 -3.26
N PRO A 77 12.44 -18.44 -3.89
CA PRO A 77 12.83 -17.17 -4.49
C PRO A 77 11.87 -16.60 -5.54
N SER A 78 11.14 -17.49 -6.23
CA SER A 78 10.16 -17.13 -7.26
C SER A 78 8.75 -16.86 -6.73
N LEU A 79 8.52 -17.01 -5.43
CA LEU A 79 7.21 -16.85 -4.83
C LEU A 79 7.02 -15.41 -4.31
N PHE A 80 5.86 -14.83 -4.63
CA PHE A 80 5.40 -13.57 -4.06
C PHE A 80 4.34 -13.85 -3.01
N ASN A 81 4.57 -13.37 -1.79
CA ASN A 81 3.64 -13.52 -0.68
C ASN A 81 2.69 -12.32 -0.66
N LEU A 82 1.40 -12.57 -0.65
CA LEU A 82 0.35 -11.56 -0.69
C LEU A 82 -0.53 -11.64 0.56
N CYS A 83 -0.96 -10.49 1.07
CA CYS A 83 -2.04 -10.41 2.05
C CYS A 83 -3.01 -9.32 1.59
N VAL A 84 -4.23 -9.71 1.22
CA VAL A 84 -5.18 -8.86 0.47
C VAL A 84 -6.41 -8.57 1.30
N ALA A 85 -6.76 -7.28 1.42
CA ALA A 85 -7.97 -6.83 2.08
C ALA A 85 -9.19 -7.12 1.19
N GLN A 86 -10.09 -8.02 1.65
CA GLN A 86 -11.13 -8.62 0.82
C GLN A 86 -12.26 -7.66 0.48
N ASP A 87 -12.70 -6.83 1.44
CA ASP A 87 -13.82 -5.91 1.27
C ASP A 87 -13.35 -4.55 0.73
N THR A 88 -12.53 -4.58 -0.34
CA THR A 88 -11.98 -3.39 -0.98
C THR A 88 -12.08 -3.49 -2.49
N SER A 89 -12.36 -2.34 -3.14
CA SER A 89 -12.35 -2.21 -4.60
C SER A 89 -12.20 -0.73 -4.96
N TYR A 90 -11.03 -0.37 -5.52
CA TYR A 90 -10.70 1.01 -5.85
C TYR A 90 -10.20 1.11 -7.29
N GLN A 91 -10.66 2.12 -8.00
CA GLN A 91 -10.18 2.51 -9.33
C GLN A 91 -9.02 3.49 -9.19
N ASP A 92 -9.28 4.62 -8.58
CA ASP A 92 -8.31 5.64 -8.23
C ASP A 92 -8.09 5.60 -6.73
N VAL A 93 -6.84 5.50 -6.31
CA VAL A 93 -6.55 5.14 -4.93
C VAL A 93 -5.25 5.76 -4.43
N GLU A 94 -5.24 6.13 -3.16
CA GLU A 94 -4.04 6.34 -2.37
C GLU A 94 -3.97 5.26 -1.29
N VAL A 95 -2.82 4.61 -1.18
CA VAL A 95 -2.55 3.63 -0.11
C VAL A 95 -1.27 4.03 0.60
N ILE A 96 -1.32 4.02 1.93
CA ILE A 96 -0.18 4.31 2.81
C ILE A 96 0.00 3.14 3.75
N VAL A 97 1.25 2.74 4.00
CA VAL A 97 1.61 1.72 4.98
C VAL A 97 2.96 2.01 5.60
N ALA A 98 3.09 1.80 6.90
CA ALA A 98 4.38 1.66 7.54
C ALA A 98 4.87 0.22 7.38
N PHE A 99 6.14 0.03 7.03
CA PHE A 99 6.77 -1.28 6.95
C PHE A 99 8.11 -1.30 7.70
N LYS A 100 8.45 -2.46 8.23
CA LYS A 100 9.75 -2.75 8.82
C LYS A 100 10.27 -4.07 8.26
N ALA A 101 11.39 -4.02 7.52
CA ALA A 101 12.09 -5.19 7.02
C ALA A 101 12.80 -5.86 8.18
N ASN A 102 12.29 -7.00 8.67
CA ASN A 102 12.88 -7.66 9.84
C ASN A 102 14.08 -8.51 9.47
N LYS A 103 13.96 -9.31 8.41
CA LYS A 103 15.03 -10.18 7.88
C LYS A 103 14.69 -10.76 6.52
N GLY A 104 15.66 -11.41 5.92
CA GLY A 104 15.67 -12.12 4.65
C GLY A 104 17.07 -12.08 4.06
N GLU A 105 17.49 -13.16 3.42
CA GLU A 105 18.82 -13.29 2.80
C GLU A 105 18.76 -13.24 1.27
N LYS A 106 17.63 -13.72 0.70
CA LYS A 106 17.39 -13.71 -0.75
C LYS A 106 16.59 -12.49 -1.19
N ASP A 107 15.75 -11.99 -0.31
CA ASP A 107 14.96 -10.76 -0.51
C ASP A 107 14.65 -10.15 0.85
N GLN A 108 14.46 -8.82 0.90
CA GLN A 108 14.04 -8.12 2.12
C GLN A 108 13.00 -7.05 1.80
N GLY A 109 12.34 -6.55 2.86
CA GLY A 109 11.36 -5.50 2.72
C GLY A 109 10.02 -5.99 2.18
N GLY A 110 9.30 -5.08 1.58
CA GLY A 110 7.94 -5.36 1.13
C GLY A 110 7.32 -4.19 0.40
N GLY A 111 6.02 -4.32 0.12
CA GLY A 111 5.33 -3.35 -0.70
C GLY A 111 3.84 -3.33 -0.56
N ILE A 112 3.25 -2.39 -1.31
CA ILE A 112 1.82 -2.17 -1.46
C ILE A 112 1.36 -2.81 -2.76
N VAL A 113 0.25 -3.54 -2.71
CA VAL A 113 -0.50 -4.07 -3.86
C VAL A 113 -1.75 -3.23 -4.06
N TRP A 114 -2.06 -2.89 -5.32
CA TRP A 114 -3.32 -2.23 -5.68
C TRP A 114 -3.84 -2.71 -7.02
N ARG A 115 -5.10 -2.37 -7.32
CA ARG A 115 -5.86 -2.90 -8.44
C ARG A 115 -5.72 -4.42 -8.57
N TYR A 116 -5.66 -5.10 -7.42
CA TYR A 116 -5.57 -6.55 -7.36
C TYR A 116 -6.86 -7.19 -7.88
N GLN A 117 -6.77 -7.93 -8.98
CA GLN A 117 -7.85 -8.71 -9.57
C GLN A 117 -7.85 -10.14 -9.01
N ASP A 118 -6.68 -10.75 -8.98
CA ASP A 118 -6.37 -12.08 -8.46
C ASP A 118 -4.87 -12.18 -8.16
N ALA A 119 -4.41 -13.37 -7.72
CA ALA A 119 -3.01 -13.61 -7.35
C ALA A 119 -2.02 -13.50 -8.52
N ASP A 120 -2.51 -13.43 -9.74
CA ASP A 120 -1.71 -13.36 -10.97
C ASP A 120 -1.81 -12.01 -11.69
N ASN A 121 -2.67 -11.07 -11.20
CA ASN A 121 -2.94 -9.80 -11.87
C ASN A 121 -3.10 -8.64 -10.88
N TYR A 122 -2.05 -7.82 -10.73
CA TYR A 122 -2.01 -6.65 -9.82
C TYR A 122 -0.82 -5.73 -10.10
N TYR A 123 -0.85 -4.51 -9.55
CA TYR A 123 0.32 -3.65 -9.42
C TYR A 123 0.98 -3.82 -8.06
N VAL A 124 2.28 -3.58 -8.01
CA VAL A 124 3.08 -3.58 -6.78
C VAL A 124 4.18 -2.52 -6.80
N ALA A 125 4.29 -1.74 -5.72
CA ALA A 125 5.46 -0.92 -5.44
C ALA A 125 6.13 -1.46 -4.17
N ARG A 126 7.46 -1.70 -4.22
CA ARG A 126 8.19 -2.32 -3.13
C ARG A 126 9.53 -1.66 -2.85
N MET A 127 9.91 -1.57 -1.60
CA MET A 127 11.24 -1.21 -1.13
C MET A 127 12.01 -2.46 -0.71
N ASN A 128 13.28 -2.57 -1.13
CA ASN A 128 14.16 -3.67 -0.75
C ASN A 128 15.50 -3.14 -0.21
N PRO A 129 15.75 -3.24 1.11
CA PRO A 129 16.97 -2.78 1.73
C PRO A 129 18.23 -3.60 1.37
N LEU A 130 18.12 -4.86 0.88
CA LEU A 130 19.27 -5.61 0.38
C LEU A 130 19.76 -5.14 -0.98
N GLU A 131 18.86 -4.59 -1.77
CA GLU A 131 19.15 -4.12 -3.14
C GLU A 131 19.23 -2.59 -3.20
N ASP A 132 19.01 -1.89 -2.09
CA ASP A 132 18.97 -0.43 -1.98
C ASP A 132 18.10 0.24 -3.05
N ASN A 133 16.92 -0.37 -3.32
CA ASN A 133 16.05 0.15 -4.37
C ASN A 133 14.57 0.13 -4.03
N PHE A 134 13.90 1.16 -4.56
CA PHE A 134 12.45 1.31 -4.57
C PHE A 134 11.93 1.19 -5.99
N ARG A 135 11.06 0.21 -6.27
CA ARG A 135 10.63 -0.14 -7.62
C ARG A 135 9.13 -0.33 -7.71
N VAL A 136 8.59 -0.04 -8.91
CA VAL A 136 7.21 -0.32 -9.26
C VAL A 136 7.11 -1.30 -10.44
N TYR A 137 6.17 -2.23 -10.34
CA TYR A 137 5.94 -3.32 -11.30
C TYR A 137 4.44 -3.57 -11.49
N LYS A 138 4.11 -4.34 -12.53
CA LYS A 138 2.88 -5.13 -12.61
C LYS A 138 3.19 -6.62 -12.60
N VAL A 139 2.22 -7.39 -12.12
CA VAL A 139 2.14 -8.84 -12.35
C VAL A 139 0.94 -9.06 -13.24
N VAL A 140 1.13 -9.75 -14.35
CA VAL A 140 0.08 -10.12 -15.32
C VAL A 140 0.26 -11.56 -15.71
N ALA A 141 -0.79 -12.36 -15.62
CA ALA A 141 -0.78 -13.81 -15.84
C ALA A 141 0.34 -14.50 -15.03
N GLY A 142 0.52 -14.10 -13.77
CA GLY A 142 1.51 -14.64 -12.84
C GLY A 142 2.95 -14.27 -13.13
N LYS A 143 3.22 -13.42 -14.12
CA LYS A 143 4.56 -12.97 -14.50
C LYS A 143 4.77 -11.52 -14.10
N ARG A 144 5.80 -11.26 -13.29
CA ARG A 144 6.21 -9.90 -12.97
C ARG A 144 6.92 -9.27 -14.18
N SER A 145 6.49 -8.08 -14.58
CA SER A 145 7.17 -7.29 -15.61
C SER A 145 8.59 -6.91 -15.19
N PRO A 146 9.45 -6.45 -16.11
CA PRO A 146 10.53 -5.54 -15.75
C PRO A 146 9.96 -4.36 -14.92
N GLN A 147 10.79 -3.73 -14.11
CA GLN A 147 10.38 -2.52 -13.39
C GLN A 147 10.04 -1.39 -14.37
N PHE A 148 8.97 -0.65 -14.08
CA PHE A 148 8.64 0.53 -14.86
C PHE A 148 9.61 1.67 -14.58
N GLN A 149 9.99 1.78 -13.30
CA GLN A 149 10.96 2.74 -12.82
C GLN A 149 11.67 2.15 -11.59
N ASP A 150 12.92 2.56 -11.40
CA ASP A 150 13.81 2.20 -10.31
C ASP A 150 14.37 3.48 -9.68
N ALA A 151 14.33 3.56 -8.37
CA ALA A 151 14.99 4.60 -7.61
C ALA A 151 15.97 3.95 -6.64
N GLU A 152 17.26 4.22 -6.82
CA GLU A 152 18.27 3.88 -5.84
C GLU A 152 17.99 4.69 -4.55
N THR A 153 17.79 4.00 -3.45
CA THR A 153 17.53 4.61 -2.15
C THR A 153 17.77 3.61 -1.04
N VAL A 154 18.38 4.08 0.04
CA VAL A 154 18.78 3.25 1.17
C VAL A 154 17.77 3.41 2.30
N VAL A 155 17.31 2.28 2.82
CA VAL A 155 16.60 2.20 4.12
C VAL A 155 17.28 1.13 4.98
N LYS A 156 17.20 1.29 6.30
CA LYS A 156 17.83 0.35 7.21
C LYS A 156 16.90 -0.81 7.54
N THR A 157 17.45 -2.01 7.54
CA THR A 157 16.78 -3.19 8.09
C THR A 157 16.49 -2.98 9.57
N GLY A 158 15.30 -3.37 10.02
CA GLY A 158 14.87 -3.24 11.42
C GLY A 158 14.30 -1.88 11.80
N GLU A 159 14.31 -0.89 10.91
CA GLU A 159 13.69 0.43 11.13
C GLU A 159 12.34 0.54 10.42
N TRP A 160 11.47 1.39 10.95
CA TRP A 160 10.16 1.67 10.35
C TRP A 160 10.28 2.75 9.28
N HIS A 161 9.71 2.47 8.11
CA HIS A 161 9.62 3.38 6.98
C HIS A 161 8.19 3.43 6.46
N THR A 162 7.83 4.48 5.71
CA THR A 162 6.49 4.64 5.17
C THR A 162 6.51 4.56 3.65
N LEU A 163 5.74 3.64 3.10
CA LEU A 163 5.41 3.59 1.68
C LEU A 163 4.06 4.27 1.43
N LYS A 164 3.98 5.02 0.34
CA LYS A 164 2.71 5.53 -0.19
C LYS A 164 2.69 5.34 -1.70
N ILE A 165 1.57 4.87 -2.22
CA ILE A 165 1.23 4.93 -3.63
C ILE A 165 0.02 5.81 -3.84
N LYS A 166 -0.03 6.47 -4.99
CA LYS A 166 -1.20 7.16 -5.49
C LYS A 166 -1.37 6.83 -6.97
N MET A 167 -2.55 6.37 -7.36
CA MET A 167 -2.88 6.13 -8.75
C MET A 167 -4.20 6.78 -9.11
N ILE A 168 -4.19 7.62 -10.17
CA ILE A 168 -5.36 8.26 -10.76
C ILE A 168 -5.31 7.98 -12.27
N GLY A 169 -6.34 7.34 -12.81
CA GLY A 169 -6.32 6.89 -14.20
C GLY A 169 -5.19 5.89 -14.44
N ASP A 170 -4.21 6.24 -15.25
CA ASP A 170 -3.00 5.47 -15.55
C ASP A 170 -1.74 6.03 -14.87
N HIS A 171 -1.84 7.19 -14.20
CA HIS A 171 -0.72 7.86 -13.57
C HIS A 171 -0.46 7.32 -12.15
N ILE A 172 0.76 6.85 -11.92
CA ILE A 172 1.21 6.21 -10.67
C ILE A 172 2.33 7.04 -10.08
N GLU A 173 2.16 7.49 -8.84
CA GLU A 173 3.18 8.13 -8.02
C GLU A 173 3.50 7.24 -6.82
N CYS A 174 4.80 7.02 -6.53
CA CYS A 174 5.22 6.25 -5.36
C CYS A 174 6.17 7.08 -4.47
N PHE A 175 5.94 6.97 -3.16
CA PHE A 175 6.64 7.76 -2.16
C PHE A 175 7.24 6.84 -1.09
N LEU A 176 8.43 7.20 -0.64
CA LEU A 176 9.11 6.60 0.51
C LEU A 176 9.43 7.71 1.50
N ASP A 177 8.99 7.54 2.75
CA ASP A 177 9.17 8.52 3.85
C ASP A 177 8.74 9.94 3.47
N GLY A 178 7.62 10.04 2.76
CA GLY A 178 7.03 11.29 2.29
C GLY A 178 7.65 11.88 1.03
N LYS A 179 8.82 11.42 0.59
CA LYS A 179 9.47 11.88 -0.64
C LYS A 179 9.00 11.08 -1.85
N LYS A 180 8.61 11.74 -2.94
CA LYS A 180 8.29 11.10 -4.21
C LYS A 180 9.58 10.59 -4.88
N HIS A 181 9.61 9.31 -5.23
CA HIS A 181 10.73 8.66 -5.90
C HIS A 181 10.37 8.13 -7.28
N LEU A 182 9.13 7.69 -7.48
CA LEU A 182 8.70 7.09 -8.75
C LEU A 182 7.49 7.84 -9.29
N ASP A 183 7.45 8.02 -10.62
CA ASP A 183 6.41 8.75 -11.34
C ASP A 183 6.28 8.15 -12.75
N VAL A 184 5.24 7.33 -12.99
CA VAL A 184 5.10 6.54 -14.21
C VAL A 184 3.64 6.47 -14.66
N ASN A 185 3.42 6.10 -15.93
CA ASN A 185 2.09 5.79 -16.45
C ASN A 185 2.01 4.33 -16.90
N ASP A 186 0.94 3.63 -16.52
CA ASP A 186 0.60 2.30 -17.02
C ASP A 186 -0.91 2.04 -16.94
N ALA A 187 -1.53 1.67 -18.06
CA ALA A 187 -2.95 1.40 -18.18
C ALA A 187 -3.29 -0.11 -18.26
N SER A 188 -2.33 -1.00 -18.01
CA SER A 188 -2.49 -2.45 -18.25
C SER A 188 -3.57 -3.08 -17.40
N ILE A 189 -3.74 -2.63 -16.15
CA ILE A 189 -4.81 -3.07 -15.26
C ILE A 189 -5.72 -1.87 -15.01
N SER A 190 -6.72 -1.68 -15.87
CA SER A 190 -7.62 -0.51 -15.83
C SER A 190 -8.82 -0.68 -14.92
N LYS A 191 -9.13 -1.91 -14.48
CA LYS A 191 -10.29 -2.19 -13.63
C LYS A 191 -9.99 -1.84 -12.17
N ALA A 192 -11.04 -1.41 -11.44
CA ALA A 192 -10.98 -1.32 -10.00
C ALA A 192 -10.62 -2.68 -9.39
N GLY A 193 -9.87 -2.68 -8.30
CA GLY A 193 -9.45 -3.90 -7.64
C GLY A 193 -9.13 -3.70 -6.17
N LYS A 194 -8.77 -4.80 -5.52
CA LYS A 194 -8.44 -4.80 -4.10
C LYS A 194 -7.08 -4.17 -3.85
N VAL A 195 -6.81 -3.90 -2.57
CA VAL A 195 -5.52 -3.45 -2.05
C VAL A 195 -4.95 -4.47 -1.08
N GLY A 196 -3.63 -4.45 -0.90
CA GLY A 196 -2.97 -5.40 -0.02
C GLY A 196 -1.50 -5.14 0.17
N LEU A 197 -0.83 -6.14 0.74
CA LEU A 197 0.58 -6.15 1.08
C LEU A 197 1.31 -7.25 0.32
N TRP A 198 2.60 -7.05 0.11
CA TRP A 198 3.45 -7.92 -0.68
C TRP A 198 4.83 -8.08 -0.05
N THR A 199 5.35 -9.29 -0.10
CA THR A 199 6.77 -9.58 0.08
C THR A 199 7.24 -10.63 -0.94
N LYS A 200 8.53 -10.89 -1.00
CA LYS A 200 9.08 -11.91 -1.91
C LYS A 200 10.02 -12.84 -1.17
N ALA A 201 10.05 -14.09 -1.62
CA ALA A 201 10.98 -15.12 -1.13
C ALA A 201 10.93 -15.24 0.40
N ASP A 202 12.08 -15.12 1.05
CA ASP A 202 12.27 -15.25 2.48
C ASP A 202 12.17 -13.91 3.26
N ALA A 203 11.73 -12.85 2.60
CA ALA A 203 11.52 -11.55 3.24
C ALA A 203 10.47 -11.66 4.35
N GLN A 204 10.89 -11.44 5.59
CA GLN A 204 10.02 -11.31 6.75
C GLN A 204 9.86 -9.84 7.09
N THR A 205 8.62 -9.36 7.01
CA THR A 205 8.33 -7.93 7.09
C THR A 205 7.10 -7.69 7.96
N SER A 206 7.20 -6.70 8.83
CA SER A 206 6.09 -6.18 9.62
C SER A 206 5.45 -4.98 8.92
N PHE A 207 4.12 -4.89 9.00
CA PHE A 207 3.34 -3.79 8.45
C PHE A 207 2.38 -3.24 9.50
N ASP A 208 2.24 -1.89 9.48
CA ASP A 208 1.36 -1.14 10.37
C ASP A 208 0.78 0.08 9.65
N HIS A 209 -0.19 0.76 10.24
CA HIS A 209 -0.78 1.99 9.67
C HIS A 209 -1.26 1.83 8.22
N PHE A 210 -1.86 0.68 7.86
CA PHE A 210 -2.40 0.49 6.52
C PHE A 210 -3.66 1.34 6.34
N ARG A 211 -3.55 2.36 5.47
CA ARG A 211 -4.61 3.33 5.18
C ARG A 211 -4.88 3.39 3.71
N VAL A 212 -6.14 3.52 3.35
CA VAL A 212 -6.59 3.62 1.96
C VAL A 212 -7.54 4.78 1.81
N ARG A 213 -7.38 5.56 0.74
CA ARG A 213 -8.30 6.63 0.35
C ARG A 213 -8.80 6.36 -1.06
N ASP A 214 -10.11 6.42 -1.25
CA ASP A 214 -10.72 6.44 -2.57
C ASP A 214 -10.55 7.86 -3.14
N LEU A 215 -9.92 7.96 -4.30
CA LEU A 215 -9.67 9.23 -5.00
C LEU A 215 -10.65 9.45 -6.15
N LYS A 216 -11.63 8.55 -6.30
CA LYS A 216 -12.68 8.70 -7.31
C LYS A 216 -13.49 9.97 -7.02
N LYS A 217 -13.51 10.88 -8.01
CA LYS A 217 -14.31 12.09 -8.00
C LYS A 217 -15.80 11.82 -8.19
#